data_e1aa750b71840b52f6e09e26ef5c0083
#
_entry.id   e1aa750b71840b52f6e09e26ef5c0083
#
_cell.length_a   1.000
_cell.length_b   1.000
_cell.length_c   1.000
_cell.angle_alpha   90.00
_cell.angle_beta   90.00
_cell.angle_gamma   90.00
#
_symmetry.space_group_name_H-M   'P 1'
#
loop_
_entity.id
_entity.type
_entity.pdbx_description
1 polymer ?
#
loop_
_entity_poly.entity_id
_entity_poly.type
_entity_poly.pdbx_seq_one_letter_code
_entity_poly.pdbx_strand_id
1 'polypeptide(L)'
;VLRDELSELGFRSARLNRGGIPFRGPREEGWRACLTSRIAQRIQLVASRFPAPTEAALYDGVKAFPWEQYLGPSQTLAVRAVSQGSQLNHTGFVALKTKDGIVDRVREATGRRPSVSKDDPDLRVFVYLAGDNATLCLDLAGERSKLRLLDETSKIFHGAFFAHENARIVEG
;
A
#
# COMPACT_ATOMS: atom_id res chain seq x y z
N VAL A 1 9.05 -20.95 3.02
CA VAL A 1 10.29 -20.31 2.50
C VAL A 1 10.35 -18.83 2.94
N LEU A 2 9.50 -17.91 2.43
CA LEU A 2 9.55 -16.49 2.85
C LEU A 2 9.30 -16.30 4.35
N ARG A 3 8.37 -17.06 4.94
CA ARG A 3 8.10 -17.02 6.39
C ARG A 3 9.33 -17.41 7.21
N ASP A 4 10.02 -18.45 6.77
CA ASP A 4 11.19 -18.97 7.50
C ASP A 4 12.32 -17.96 7.42
N GLU A 5 12.56 -17.37 6.24
CA GLU A 5 13.51 -16.27 6.08
C GLU A 5 13.19 -15.09 7.00
N LEU A 6 11.93 -14.61 7.03
CA LEU A 6 11.54 -13.50 7.90
C LEU A 6 11.72 -13.84 9.39
N SER A 7 11.47 -15.10 9.78
CA SER A 7 11.71 -15.56 11.15
C SER A 7 13.20 -15.58 11.48
N GLU A 8 14.05 -16.09 10.58
CA GLU A 8 15.51 -16.09 10.74
C GLU A 8 16.10 -14.68 10.83
N LEU A 9 15.52 -13.74 10.07
CA LEU A 9 15.87 -12.33 10.13
C LEU A 9 15.30 -11.61 11.37
N GLY A 10 14.57 -12.33 12.25
CA GLY A 10 14.06 -11.82 13.51
C GLY A 10 12.75 -11.04 13.41
N PHE A 11 12.06 -11.07 12.25
CA PHE A 11 10.74 -10.46 12.13
C PHE A 11 9.69 -11.33 12.80
N ARG A 12 8.95 -10.77 13.75
CA ARG A 12 7.82 -11.46 14.38
C ARG A 12 6.66 -11.47 13.39
N SER A 13 6.51 -12.57 12.66
CA SER A 13 5.42 -12.74 11.70
C SER A 13 4.14 -13.20 12.39
N ALA A 14 3.04 -12.60 12.04
CA ALA A 14 1.73 -13.15 12.30
C ALA A 14 1.42 -14.30 11.31
N ARG A 15 0.25 -14.91 11.44
CA ARG A 15 -0.16 -16.10 10.68
C ARG A 15 -0.09 -15.88 9.17
N LEU A 16 0.26 -16.93 8.40
CA LEU A 16 0.15 -16.97 6.94
C LEU A 16 -1.21 -16.45 6.47
N ASN A 17 -1.18 -15.46 5.60
CA ASN A 17 -2.36 -14.96 4.91
C ASN A 17 -2.21 -15.20 3.41
N ARG A 18 -3.32 -15.37 2.68
CA ARG A 18 -3.31 -15.68 1.23
C ARG A 18 -2.65 -14.60 0.36
N GLY A 19 -2.43 -13.41 0.88
CA GLY A 19 -1.84 -12.29 0.12
C GLY A 19 -0.39 -11.95 0.49
N GLY A 20 0.20 -12.65 1.47
CA GLY A 20 1.56 -12.35 1.94
C GLY A 20 1.75 -12.65 3.41
N ILE A 21 2.92 -12.38 3.93
CA ILE A 21 3.28 -12.63 5.33
C ILE A 21 3.26 -11.31 6.10
N PRO A 22 2.26 -11.11 6.97
CA PRO A 22 2.20 -9.91 7.78
C PRO A 22 3.24 -9.95 8.91
N PHE A 23 3.90 -8.83 9.14
CA PHE A 23 4.71 -8.60 10.33
C PHE A 23 4.45 -7.20 10.88
N ARG A 24 4.84 -6.96 12.12
CA ARG A 24 4.65 -5.68 12.80
C ARG A 24 5.94 -5.20 13.42
N GLY A 25 6.11 -3.90 13.42
CA GLY A 25 7.26 -3.25 14.03
C GLY A 25 7.27 -1.75 13.78
N PRO A 26 8.28 -1.07 14.31
CA PRO A 26 8.55 0.30 13.92
C PRO A 26 8.88 0.37 12.42
N ARG A 27 8.87 1.55 11.85
CA ARG A 27 9.07 1.77 10.41
C ARG A 27 10.39 1.21 9.91
N GLU A 28 11.42 1.27 10.73
CA GLU A 28 12.76 0.73 10.46
C GLU A 28 12.72 -0.77 10.14
N GLU A 29 11.78 -1.51 10.70
CA GLU A 29 11.59 -2.93 10.39
C GLU A 29 11.11 -3.14 8.96
N GLY A 30 10.24 -2.27 8.43
CA GLY A 30 9.84 -2.30 7.02
C GLY A 30 11.04 -2.06 6.09
N TRP A 31 11.90 -1.08 6.41
CA TRP A 31 13.13 -0.82 5.67
C TRP A 31 14.13 -1.95 5.79
N ARG A 32 14.31 -2.47 7.01
CA ARG A 32 15.17 -3.62 7.24
C ARG A 32 14.74 -4.81 6.40
N ALA A 33 13.44 -5.09 6.34
CA ALA A 33 12.90 -6.14 5.49
C ALA A 33 13.19 -5.90 3.99
N CYS A 34 13.06 -4.65 3.50
CA CYS A 34 13.42 -4.31 2.12
C CYS A 34 14.90 -4.52 1.79
N LEU A 35 15.80 -4.34 2.77
CA LEU A 35 17.25 -4.44 2.58
C LEU A 35 17.77 -5.85 2.79
N THR A 36 17.15 -6.65 3.64
CA THR A 36 17.68 -7.93 4.09
C THR A 36 17.00 -9.15 3.50
N SER A 37 15.70 -9.05 3.16
CA SER A 37 15.00 -10.18 2.54
C SER A 37 15.47 -10.39 1.10
N ARG A 38 15.81 -11.63 0.78
CA ARG A 38 16.19 -12.09 -0.56
C ARG A 38 15.00 -12.69 -1.31
N ILE A 39 13.98 -13.10 -0.58
CA ILE A 39 12.81 -13.82 -1.11
C ILE A 39 11.64 -12.86 -1.32
N ALA A 40 11.47 -11.86 -0.46
CA ALA A 40 10.39 -10.90 -0.59
C ALA A 40 10.58 -10.00 -1.82
N GLN A 41 9.70 -10.11 -2.78
CA GLN A 41 9.68 -9.24 -3.95
C GLN A 41 9.07 -7.87 -3.67
N ARG A 42 8.17 -7.80 -2.68
CA ARG A 42 7.52 -6.56 -2.24
C ARG A 42 7.37 -6.52 -0.74
N ILE A 43 7.65 -5.38 -0.18
CA ILE A 43 7.31 -5.03 1.20
C ILE A 43 6.33 -3.86 1.15
N GLN A 44 5.18 -4.03 1.75
CA GLN A 44 4.11 -3.04 1.74
C GLN A 44 3.80 -2.59 3.17
N LEU A 45 3.66 -1.29 3.35
CA LEU A 45 3.17 -0.68 4.59
C LEU A 45 1.63 -0.62 4.52
N VAL A 46 0.95 -1.15 5.52
CA VAL A 46 -0.49 -0.97 5.67
C VAL A 46 -0.77 0.46 6.12
N ALA A 47 -1.34 1.25 5.24
CA ALA A 47 -1.66 2.65 5.49
C ALA A 47 -2.98 2.83 6.24
N SER A 48 -4.04 2.13 5.80
CA SER A 48 -5.37 2.23 6.40
C SER A 48 -6.19 0.96 6.17
N ARG A 49 -7.18 0.75 7.03
CA ARG A 49 -8.21 -0.28 6.88
C ARG A 49 -9.56 0.33 7.25
N PHE A 50 -10.55 0.09 6.41
CA PHE A 50 -11.90 0.63 6.62
C PHE A 50 -12.96 -0.21 5.90
N PRO A 51 -14.24 -0.15 6.32
CA PRO A 51 -15.34 -0.77 5.60
C PRO A 51 -15.55 -0.10 4.26
N ALA A 52 -15.72 -0.89 3.20
CA ALA A 52 -15.97 -0.42 1.84
C ALA A 52 -17.00 -1.32 1.12
N PRO A 53 -18.23 -1.44 1.63
CA PRO A 53 -19.27 -2.23 1.00
C PRO A 53 -19.79 -1.60 -0.30
N THR A 54 -19.57 -0.31 -0.51
CA THR A 54 -20.03 0.45 -1.68
C THR A 54 -18.90 1.29 -2.26
N GLU A 55 -19.09 1.77 -3.50
CA GLU A 55 -18.17 2.69 -4.17
C GLU A 55 -17.98 4.01 -3.40
N ALA A 56 -19.06 4.54 -2.83
CA ALA A 56 -18.99 5.76 -2.03
C ALA A 56 -18.18 5.54 -0.76
N ALA A 57 -18.41 4.43 -0.04
CA ALA A 57 -17.64 4.09 1.15
C ALA A 57 -16.16 3.86 0.85
N LEU A 58 -15.84 3.24 -0.29
CA LEU A 58 -14.45 3.11 -0.76
C LEU A 58 -13.82 4.48 -1.00
N TYR A 59 -14.47 5.35 -1.76
CA TYR A 59 -13.97 6.69 -2.06
C TYR A 59 -13.76 7.52 -0.79
N ASP A 60 -14.75 7.56 0.11
CA ASP A 60 -14.68 8.33 1.35
C ASP A 60 -13.58 7.82 2.28
N GLY A 61 -13.45 6.50 2.42
CA GLY A 61 -12.40 5.88 3.22
C GLY A 61 -11.00 6.13 2.67
N VAL A 62 -10.83 6.11 1.35
CA VAL A 62 -9.57 6.49 0.70
C VAL A 62 -9.27 7.96 0.92
N LYS A 63 -10.23 8.85 0.73
CA LYS A 63 -10.07 10.29 0.87
C LYS A 63 -9.80 10.73 2.30
N ALA A 64 -10.26 9.98 3.29
CA ALA A 64 -10.01 10.26 4.71
C ALA A 64 -8.54 10.10 5.12
N PHE A 65 -7.73 9.32 4.37
CA PHE A 65 -6.32 9.14 4.66
C PHE A 65 -5.51 10.39 4.28
N PRO A 66 -4.52 10.83 5.09
CA PRO A 66 -3.76 12.06 4.85
C PRO A 66 -2.68 11.88 3.77
N TRP A 67 -3.09 11.73 2.53
CA TRP A 67 -2.22 11.46 1.37
C TRP A 67 -1.18 12.55 1.14
N GLU A 68 -1.45 13.79 1.50
CA GLU A 68 -0.54 14.93 1.41
C GLU A 68 0.76 14.75 2.20
N GLN A 69 0.78 13.83 3.16
CA GLN A 69 1.98 13.46 3.91
C GLN A 69 2.89 12.49 3.15
N TYR A 70 2.37 11.81 2.13
CA TYR A 70 3.06 10.76 1.38
C TYR A 70 3.25 11.10 -0.10
N LEU A 71 2.45 12.00 -0.64
CA LEU A 71 2.41 12.35 -2.05
C LEU A 71 2.35 13.86 -2.23
N GLY A 72 3.42 14.45 -2.71
CA GLY A 72 3.46 15.86 -3.06
C GLY A 72 2.71 16.17 -4.36
N PRO A 73 2.33 17.45 -4.58
CA PRO A 73 1.51 17.87 -5.72
C PRO A 73 2.18 17.72 -7.09
N SER A 74 3.50 17.64 -7.13
CA SER A 74 4.28 17.46 -8.36
C SER A 74 4.69 16.00 -8.61
N GLN A 75 4.25 15.08 -7.74
CA GLN A 75 4.60 13.69 -7.80
C GLN A 75 3.57 12.86 -8.54
N THR A 76 4.00 11.68 -8.93
CA THR A 76 3.20 10.71 -9.67
C THR A 76 2.80 9.53 -8.81
N LEU A 77 1.61 8.99 -9.07
CA LEU A 77 1.11 7.80 -8.40
C LEU A 77 0.64 6.74 -9.38
N ALA A 78 0.66 5.51 -8.93
CA ALA A 78 -0.06 4.39 -9.54
C ALA A 78 -0.87 3.65 -8.49
N VAL A 79 -2.03 3.17 -8.88
CA VAL A 79 -2.91 2.38 -8.00
C VAL A 79 -3.15 1.02 -8.64
N ARG A 80 -3.05 -0.03 -7.83
CA ARG A 80 -3.44 -1.39 -8.18
C ARG A 80 -4.48 -1.90 -7.18
N ALA A 81 -5.46 -2.65 -7.67
CA ALA A 81 -6.52 -3.21 -6.86
C ALA A 81 -6.54 -4.73 -6.96
N VAL A 82 -6.87 -5.37 -5.86
CA VAL A 82 -7.19 -6.80 -5.77
C VAL A 82 -8.50 -6.91 -5.00
N SER A 83 -9.44 -7.71 -5.50
CA SER A 83 -10.74 -7.91 -4.87
C SER A 83 -11.04 -9.40 -4.71
N GLN A 84 -11.43 -9.80 -3.50
CA GLN A 84 -11.86 -11.15 -3.18
C GLN A 84 -13.15 -11.11 -2.35
N GLY A 85 -14.20 -11.72 -2.89
CA GLY A 85 -15.49 -11.83 -2.18
C GLY A 85 -16.19 -10.50 -1.90
N SER A 86 -15.78 -9.41 -2.54
CA SER A 86 -16.43 -8.10 -2.46
C SER A 86 -17.45 -7.95 -3.58
N GLN A 87 -18.50 -7.15 -3.33
CA GLN A 87 -19.40 -6.70 -4.38
C GLN A 87 -18.71 -5.79 -5.40
N LEU A 88 -17.66 -5.08 -4.97
CA LEU A 88 -16.78 -4.30 -5.84
C LEU A 88 -15.72 -5.22 -6.47
N ASN A 89 -16.13 -6.04 -7.42
CA ASN A 89 -15.31 -7.07 -8.04
C ASN A 89 -14.51 -6.61 -9.25
N HIS A 90 -14.85 -5.47 -9.86
CA HIS A 90 -14.14 -4.93 -11.01
C HIS A 90 -12.89 -4.15 -10.58
N THR A 91 -11.74 -4.80 -10.56
CA THR A 91 -10.48 -4.24 -10.02
C THR A 91 -10.02 -2.96 -10.71
N GLY A 92 -10.22 -2.84 -12.02
CA GLY A 92 -9.93 -1.60 -12.77
C GLY A 92 -10.74 -0.41 -12.28
N PHE A 93 -12.02 -0.62 -12.00
CA PHE A 93 -12.89 0.41 -11.43
C PHE A 93 -12.48 0.75 -9.99
N VAL A 94 -12.19 -0.25 -9.17
CA VAL A 94 -11.71 -0.06 -7.78
C VAL A 94 -10.43 0.76 -7.76
N ALA A 95 -9.47 0.45 -8.64
CA ALA A 95 -8.23 1.20 -8.77
C ALA A 95 -8.48 2.66 -9.20
N LEU A 96 -9.39 2.88 -10.16
CA LEU A 96 -9.77 4.22 -10.62
C LEU A 96 -10.40 5.03 -9.50
N LYS A 97 -11.36 4.46 -8.78
CA LYS A 97 -12.06 5.12 -7.67
C LYS A 97 -11.11 5.45 -6.52
N THR A 98 -10.21 4.52 -6.20
CA THR A 98 -9.15 4.75 -5.21
C THR A 98 -8.22 5.89 -5.65
N LYS A 99 -7.79 5.91 -6.91
CA LYS A 99 -6.99 7.01 -7.46
C LYS A 99 -7.72 8.34 -7.34
N ASP A 100 -9.01 8.40 -7.64
CA ASP A 100 -9.80 9.63 -7.57
C ASP A 100 -9.85 10.17 -6.13
N GLY A 101 -10.08 9.31 -5.13
CA GLY A 101 -10.05 9.70 -3.72
C GLY A 101 -8.70 10.26 -3.27
N ILE A 102 -7.59 9.64 -3.72
CA ILE A 102 -6.22 10.12 -3.43
C ILE A 102 -6.00 11.51 -4.05
N VAL A 103 -6.29 11.64 -5.33
CA VAL A 103 -6.06 12.86 -6.10
C VAL A 103 -6.89 14.02 -5.55
N ASP A 104 -8.14 13.80 -5.21
CA ASP A 104 -9.02 14.82 -4.67
C ASP A 104 -8.55 15.27 -3.27
N ARG A 105 -8.10 14.34 -2.41
CA ARG A 105 -7.53 14.68 -1.11
C ARG A 105 -6.28 15.55 -1.25
N VAL A 106 -5.33 15.14 -2.09
CA VAL A 106 -4.10 15.93 -2.29
C VAL A 106 -4.40 17.30 -2.90
N ARG A 107 -5.34 17.37 -3.84
CA ARG A 107 -5.78 18.64 -4.44
C ARG A 107 -6.41 19.57 -3.41
N GLU A 108 -7.26 19.05 -2.53
CA GLU A 108 -7.89 19.84 -1.46
C GLU A 108 -6.86 20.37 -0.46
N ALA A 109 -5.87 19.54 -0.11
CA ALA A 109 -4.84 19.91 0.86
C ALA A 109 -3.76 20.84 0.30
N THR A 110 -3.41 20.72 -1.00
CA THR A 110 -2.25 21.40 -1.59
C THR A 110 -2.61 22.39 -2.70
N GLY A 111 -3.87 22.42 -3.16
CA GLY A 111 -4.33 23.21 -4.30
C GLY A 111 -3.90 22.68 -5.68
N ARG A 112 -3.14 21.58 -5.74
CA ARG A 112 -2.63 21.00 -6.99
C ARG A 112 -2.99 19.51 -7.09
N ARG A 113 -3.17 19.07 -8.33
CA ARG A 113 -3.51 17.68 -8.64
C ARG A 113 -2.26 16.88 -8.96
N PRO A 114 -1.95 15.79 -8.26
CA PRO A 114 -0.86 14.88 -8.61
C PRO A 114 -1.14 14.17 -9.93
N SER A 115 -0.08 13.82 -10.65
CA SER A 115 -0.16 13.10 -11.92
C SER A 115 -0.15 11.58 -11.72
N VAL A 116 -0.54 10.86 -12.77
CA VAL A 116 -0.51 9.38 -12.78
C VAL A 116 0.61 8.92 -13.71
N SER A 117 1.44 7.98 -13.23
CA SER A 117 2.43 7.28 -14.04
C SER A 117 2.31 5.79 -13.79
N LYS A 118 2.18 4.99 -14.85
CA LYS A 118 2.07 3.52 -14.74
C LYS A 118 3.44 2.86 -14.61
N ASP A 119 4.42 3.39 -15.31
CA ASP A 119 5.72 2.74 -15.45
C ASP A 119 6.66 3.02 -14.28
N ASP A 120 6.83 4.30 -13.93
CA ASP A 120 7.72 4.73 -12.84
C ASP A 120 7.04 5.77 -11.95
N PRO A 121 6.04 5.39 -11.15
CA PRO A 121 5.39 6.29 -10.21
C PRO A 121 6.27 6.55 -8.98
N ASP A 122 6.19 7.78 -8.45
CA ASP A 122 6.83 8.12 -7.17
C ASP A 122 6.20 7.37 -6.00
N LEU A 123 4.89 7.10 -6.05
CA LEU A 123 4.16 6.32 -5.06
C LEU A 123 3.31 5.23 -5.73
N ARG A 124 3.49 3.98 -5.28
CA ARG A 124 2.59 2.86 -5.64
C ARG A 124 1.67 2.55 -4.48
N VAL A 125 0.39 2.59 -4.75
CA VAL A 125 -0.67 2.25 -3.79
C VAL A 125 -1.35 0.96 -4.22
N PHE A 126 -1.57 0.08 -3.26
CA PHE A 126 -2.35 -1.14 -3.43
C PHE A 126 -3.61 -1.04 -2.58
N VAL A 127 -4.74 -1.41 -3.15
CA VAL A 127 -5.99 -1.58 -2.43
C VAL A 127 -6.45 -3.03 -2.52
N TYR A 128 -6.60 -3.64 -1.37
CA TYR A 128 -7.10 -5.01 -1.22
C TYR A 128 -8.51 -4.96 -0.66
N LEU A 129 -9.45 -5.50 -1.40
CA LEU A 129 -10.82 -5.72 -0.94
C LEU A 129 -10.99 -7.18 -0.53
N ALA A 130 -11.43 -7.40 0.71
CA ALA A 130 -11.77 -8.71 1.23
C ALA A 130 -13.17 -8.65 1.85
N GLY A 131 -14.19 -9.19 1.15
CA GLY A 131 -15.58 -8.90 1.48
C GLY A 131 -15.84 -7.41 1.47
N ASP A 132 -16.41 -6.89 2.52
CA ASP A 132 -16.77 -5.47 2.68
C ASP A 132 -15.64 -4.63 3.33
N ASN A 133 -14.41 -5.13 3.39
CA ASN A 133 -13.30 -4.42 4.00
C ASN A 133 -12.23 -4.06 2.97
N ALA A 134 -11.78 -2.81 3.01
CA ALA A 134 -10.65 -2.32 2.23
C ALA A 134 -9.39 -2.21 3.10
N THR A 135 -8.27 -2.59 2.52
CA THR A 135 -6.94 -2.35 3.08
C THR A 135 -6.11 -1.59 2.07
N LEU A 136 -5.65 -0.40 2.44
CA LEU A 136 -4.73 0.40 1.65
C LEU A 136 -3.30 0.08 2.07
N CYS A 137 -2.43 -0.16 1.09
CA CYS A 137 -1.02 -0.42 1.31
C CYS A 137 -0.16 0.47 0.42
N LEU A 138 0.97 0.93 0.95
CA LEU A 138 2.00 1.66 0.24
C LEU A 138 3.18 0.73 -0.06
N ASP A 139 3.65 0.70 -1.29
CA ASP A 139 4.81 -0.10 -1.68
C ASP A 139 6.10 0.56 -1.20
N LEU A 140 6.86 -0.16 -0.37
CA LEU A 140 8.16 0.30 0.12
C LEU A 140 9.33 -0.14 -0.76
N ALA A 141 9.11 -1.09 -1.66
CA ALA A 141 10.19 -1.74 -2.42
C ALA A 141 10.58 -1.01 -3.71
N GLY A 142 9.82 -0.01 -4.17
CA GLY A 142 10.18 0.81 -5.33
C GLY A 142 11.44 1.64 -5.08
N GLU A 143 12.33 1.77 -6.08
CA GLU A 143 13.62 2.48 -5.91
C GLU A 143 13.45 3.92 -5.41
N ARG A 144 12.48 4.65 -5.93
CA ARG A 144 12.18 6.01 -5.49
C ARG A 144 11.46 6.09 -4.16
N SER A 145 10.61 5.10 -3.85
CA SER A 145 9.92 5.00 -2.56
C SER A 145 10.87 4.78 -1.40
N LYS A 146 11.97 4.04 -1.61
CA LYS A 146 12.98 3.76 -0.58
C LYS A 146 13.65 5.02 -0.04
N LEU A 147 14.08 5.91 -0.94
CA LEU A 147 14.84 7.09 -0.58
C LEU A 147 13.97 8.19 0.06
N ARG A 148 12.73 8.30 -0.34
CA ARG A 148 11.86 9.40 0.01
C ARG A 148 11.11 9.25 1.31
N LEU A 149 10.62 8.05 1.59
CA LEU A 149 10.02 7.73 2.88
C LEU A 149 11.04 7.73 4.02
N LEU A 150 12.35 7.70 3.71
CA LEU A 150 13.43 7.84 4.69
C LEU A 150 13.59 9.29 5.19
N ASP A 151 13.31 10.29 4.34
CA ASP A 151 13.66 11.68 4.61
C ASP A 151 12.51 12.49 5.27
N GLU A 152 11.26 12.23 4.94
CA GLU A 152 10.15 13.12 5.28
C GLU A 152 9.33 12.75 6.53
N THR A 153 9.50 11.59 7.14
CA THR A 153 8.62 11.14 8.23
C THR A 153 9.34 10.71 9.48
N SER A 154 9.98 11.65 10.17
CA SER A 154 10.61 11.43 11.48
C SER A 154 9.62 11.24 12.66
N LYS A 155 8.34 10.99 12.40
CA LYS A 155 7.36 10.71 13.45
C LYS A 155 7.23 9.21 13.67
N ILE A 156 7.33 8.80 14.93
CA ILE A 156 7.22 7.44 15.45
C ILE A 156 5.95 6.77 14.90
N PHE A 157 6.11 5.87 13.95
CA PHE A 157 5.01 5.11 13.39
C PHE A 157 5.23 3.61 13.64
N HIS A 158 4.32 2.98 14.38
CA HIS A 158 4.23 1.54 14.48
C HIS A 158 3.25 1.05 13.43
N GLY A 159 3.73 0.30 12.44
CA GLY A 159 2.94 -0.14 11.31
C GLY A 159 2.80 -1.65 11.22
N ALA A 160 1.80 -2.07 10.46
CA ALA A 160 1.70 -3.43 9.95
C ALA A 160 2.24 -3.46 8.52
N PHE A 161 3.06 -4.46 8.22
CA PHE A 161 3.68 -4.65 6.92
C PHE A 161 3.26 -5.98 6.31
N PHE A 162 3.28 -6.08 5.00
CA PHE A 162 3.12 -7.33 4.26
C PHE A 162 4.34 -7.59 3.38
N ALA A 163 4.92 -8.77 3.51
CA ALA A 163 5.94 -9.29 2.60
C ALA A 163 5.31 -10.28 1.62
N HIS A 164 5.57 -10.12 0.34
CA HIS A 164 5.03 -10.95 -0.73
C HIS A 164 6.14 -11.72 -1.45
N GLU A 165 5.97 -13.04 -1.59
CA GLU A 165 6.93 -13.95 -2.23
C GLU A 165 6.80 -13.97 -3.76
N ASN A 166 5.62 -13.78 -4.31
CA ASN A 166 5.36 -13.77 -5.74
C ASN A 166 4.25 -12.76 -6.06
N ALA A 167 4.60 -11.76 -6.83
CA ALA A 167 3.64 -10.79 -7.35
C ALA A 167 2.92 -11.31 -8.61
N ARG A 168 2.56 -12.59 -8.67
CA ARG A 168 1.52 -13.02 -9.59
C ARG A 168 0.19 -12.52 -9.03
N ILE A 169 -0.05 -11.25 -9.27
CA ILE A 169 -1.41 -10.75 -9.35
C ILE A 169 -2.00 -11.52 -10.52
N VAL A 170 -2.85 -12.48 -10.23
CA VAL A 170 -3.65 -13.17 -11.23
C VAL A 170 -4.47 -12.07 -11.89
N GLU A 171 -4.07 -11.71 -13.10
CA GLU A 171 -4.91 -10.96 -14.01
C GLU A 171 -6.06 -11.91 -14.36
N GLY A 172 -7.21 -11.68 -13.77
CA GLY A 172 -8.48 -12.29 -14.12
C GLY A 172 -9.39 -11.25 -14.73
#